data_bf3f10b861a03347fd592f916f31c92d
#
_entry.id   bf3f10b861a03347fd592f916f31c92d
#
_cell.length_a   1.000
_cell.length_b   1.000
_cell.length_c   1.000
_cell.angle_alpha   90.00
_cell.angle_beta   90.00
_cell.angle_gamma   90.00
#
_symmetry.space_group_name_H-M   'P 1'
#
loop_
_entity.id
_entity.type
_entity.pdbx_description
1 polymer ?
#
loop_
_entity_poly.entity_id
_entity_poly.type
_entity_poly.pdbx_seq_one_letter_code
_entity_poly.pdbx_strand_id
1 'polypeptide(L)'
;DRERAFKVTGQTPWIYESSDDGKTVYRYERGTDPLKRELYISPDISKKYQEDKSLKDLTDYVNTTYEGHYTSDKGDNVQTLDIIESVGDAKSFCRSNAIKYLTRYDKKGQAKRDILKAAHYCLLLYYFDGHTNTN
;
A
#
# COMPACT_ATOMS: atom_id res chain seq x y z
N ASP A 1 -13.99 15.33 22.39
CA ASP A 1 -13.34 16.38 22.21
C ASP A 1 -12.20 16.19 21.35
N ARG A 2 -12.08 16.94 20.33
CA ARG A 2 -11.07 16.70 19.47
C ARG A 2 -9.84 17.00 19.99
N GLU A 3 -9.76 17.55 21.00
CA GLU A 3 -8.54 17.87 21.41
C GLU A 3 -7.91 16.86 22.12
N ARG A 4 -8.42 15.86 22.44
CA ARG A 4 -7.74 14.96 23.18
C ARG A 4 -6.77 14.34 22.62
N ALA A 5 -6.32 14.58 21.83
CA ALA A 5 -5.36 13.99 21.24
C ALA A 5 -4.35 13.79 22.06
N PHE A 6 -3.38 13.47 21.76
CA PHE A 6 -2.39 13.21 22.48
C PHE A 6 -1.61 14.25 22.91
N LYS A 7 -1.37 14.43 23.92
CA LYS A 7 -0.58 15.33 24.35
C LYS A 7 0.66 14.87 24.58
N VAL A 8 1.33 14.42 23.95
CA VAL A 8 2.56 13.98 24.14
C VAL A 8 3.48 14.96 24.41
N THR A 9 3.77 15.21 25.41
CA THR A 9 4.81 16.04 25.83
C THR A 9 5.30 17.01 24.93
N GLY A 10 4.67 17.53 24.21
CA GLY A 10 5.12 18.59 23.50
C GLY A 10 6.14 18.43 22.52
N GLN A 11 6.59 17.30 22.38
CA GLN A 11 7.61 17.17 21.51
C GLN A 11 7.19 16.84 20.14
N THR A 12 6.02 16.39 19.91
CA THR A 12 5.69 16.01 18.57
C THR A 12 5.24 17.22 17.81
N PRO A 13 5.60 17.36 16.57
CA PRO A 13 5.17 18.47 15.76
C PRO A 13 3.76 18.32 15.23
N TRP A 14 3.11 17.19 15.49
CA TRP A 14 1.80 16.97 14.91
C TRP A 14 0.67 17.10 15.91
N ILE A 15 -0.45 17.60 15.43
CA ILE A 15 -1.67 17.66 16.22
C ILE A 15 -2.65 16.69 15.56
N TYR A 16 -3.24 15.81 16.35
CA TYR A 16 -4.15 14.80 15.83
C TYR A 16 -5.57 15.11 16.27
N GLU A 17 -6.51 14.89 15.39
CA GLU A 17 -7.92 15.16 15.68
C GLU A 17 -8.79 14.01 15.24
N SER A 18 -9.80 13.69 15.97
CA SER A 18 -10.77 12.68 15.56
C SER A 18 -12.13 13.09 16.13
N SER A 19 -13.16 12.97 15.32
CA SER A 19 -14.49 13.29 15.78
C SER A 19 -15.33 12.03 15.94
N ASP A 20 -14.76 10.84 15.77
CA ASP A 20 -15.52 9.60 15.85
C ASP A 20 -14.80 8.59 16.72
N ASP A 21 -14.21 9.05 17.81
CA ASP A 21 -13.56 8.17 18.75
C ASP A 21 -12.38 7.41 18.17
N GLY A 22 -11.66 8.04 17.34
CA GLY A 22 -10.44 7.45 16.83
C GLY A 22 -10.58 6.59 15.59
N LYS A 23 -11.80 6.44 15.08
CA LYS A 23 -11.93 5.63 13.92
C LYS A 23 -11.37 6.34 12.71
N THR A 24 -11.52 7.63 12.64
CA THR A 24 -10.95 8.42 11.57
C THR A 24 -10.13 9.50 12.22
N VAL A 25 -8.88 9.58 11.92
CA VAL A 25 -8.00 10.54 12.55
C VAL A 25 -7.35 11.40 11.48
N TYR A 26 -7.33 12.70 11.73
CA TYR A 26 -6.64 13.63 10.85
C TYR A 26 -5.51 14.25 11.64
N ARG A 27 -4.52 14.74 10.96
CA ARG A 27 -3.44 15.43 11.65
C ARG A 27 -2.96 16.63 10.85
N TYR A 28 -2.37 17.58 11.50
CA TYR A 28 -1.77 18.70 10.83
C TYR A 28 -0.56 19.15 11.67
N GLU A 29 0.35 19.83 11.03
CA GLU A 29 1.56 20.22 11.68
C GLU A 29 1.28 21.39 12.61
N ARG A 30 1.87 21.36 13.81
CA ARG A 30 1.66 22.38 14.78
C ARG A 30 2.09 23.70 14.20
N GLY A 31 1.31 24.70 14.30
CA GLY A 31 1.62 26.01 13.73
C GLY A 31 1.07 26.23 12.34
N THR A 32 0.46 25.24 11.73
CA THR A 32 -0.11 25.45 10.43
C THR A 32 -1.62 25.49 10.52
N ASP A 33 -2.27 25.77 9.42
CA ASP A 33 -3.70 25.89 9.35
C ASP A 33 -4.34 24.53 9.55
N PRO A 34 -5.21 24.35 10.53
CA PRO A 34 -5.87 23.07 10.70
C PRO A 34 -6.68 22.61 9.51
N LEU A 35 -7.05 23.49 8.61
CA LEU A 35 -7.79 23.07 7.45
C LEU A 35 -6.89 22.33 6.47
N LYS A 36 -5.59 22.33 6.68
CA LYS A 36 -4.71 21.61 5.81
C LYS A 36 -4.40 20.25 6.39
N ARG A 37 -5.22 19.77 7.30
CA ARG A 37 -4.97 18.47 7.89
C ARG A 37 -4.99 17.37 6.87
N GLU A 38 -4.33 16.30 7.17
CA GLU A 38 -4.30 15.12 6.31
C GLU A 38 -4.86 13.94 7.06
N LEU A 39 -5.36 12.98 6.36
CA LEU A 39 -5.89 11.78 6.96
C LEU A 39 -4.71 10.99 7.53
N TYR A 40 -4.80 10.62 8.78
CA TYR A 40 -3.72 9.86 9.41
C TYR A 40 -4.19 8.43 9.57
N ILE A 41 -3.45 7.51 9.01
CA ILE A 41 -3.81 6.12 9.09
C ILE A 41 -3.20 5.62 10.35
N SER A 42 -4.04 5.22 11.25
CA SER A 42 -3.57 4.91 12.52
C SER A 42 -2.67 3.78 12.65
N PRO A 43 -1.88 3.82 13.62
CA PRO A 43 -0.98 2.80 13.89
C PRO A 43 -1.62 1.57 14.46
N ASP A 44 -2.88 1.48 14.48
CA ASP A 44 -3.43 0.28 14.96
C ASP A 44 -3.09 -0.86 14.08
N ILE A 45 -2.57 -0.63 12.97
CA ILE A 45 -2.12 -1.62 12.13
C ILE A 45 -0.97 -2.16 12.73
N SER A 46 -0.75 -2.92 13.37
CA SER A 46 0.18 -3.53 13.91
C SER A 46 1.24 -3.43 14.29
N LYS A 47 1.46 -3.86 15.18
CA LYS A 47 2.45 -3.67 15.84
C LYS A 47 3.16 -4.87 16.19
N LYS A 48 2.58 -6.02 16.35
CA LYS A 48 3.25 -7.19 16.86
C LYS A 48 4.26 -7.73 15.89
N TYR A 49 3.90 -7.78 14.64
CA TYR A 49 4.81 -8.31 13.65
C TYR A 49 5.29 -7.22 12.72
N GLN A 50 5.19 -5.98 13.15
CA GLN A 50 5.65 -4.83 12.38
C GLN A 50 5.01 -4.75 11.00
N GLU A 51 3.74 -5.07 10.94
CA GLU A 51 3.03 -5.03 9.66
C GLU A 51 3.03 -3.65 9.04
N ASP A 52 3.11 -2.59 9.86
CA ASP A 52 3.19 -1.24 9.34
C ASP A 52 4.45 -1.05 8.49
N LYS A 53 5.56 -1.68 8.91
CA LYS A 53 6.78 -1.55 8.14
C LYS A 53 6.70 -2.38 6.87
N SER A 54 6.09 -3.55 6.96
CA SER A 54 5.92 -4.37 5.78
C SER A 54 5.05 -3.68 4.74
N LEU A 55 4.01 -3.00 5.19
CA LEU A 55 3.15 -2.28 4.26
C LEU A 55 3.92 -1.13 3.62
N LYS A 56 4.82 -0.49 4.35
CA LYS A 56 5.59 0.56 3.76
C LYS A 56 6.52 0.00 2.70
N ASP A 57 7.15 -1.12 2.96
CA ASP A 57 8.05 -1.74 1.99
C ASP A 57 7.26 -2.13 0.74
N LEU A 58 6.05 -2.64 0.91
CA LEU A 58 5.24 -3.01 -0.23
C LEU A 58 4.85 -1.77 -1.04
N THR A 59 4.49 -0.69 -0.36
CA THR A 59 4.15 0.55 -1.05
C THR A 59 5.35 1.05 -1.86
N ASP A 60 6.53 1.05 -1.25
CA ASP A 60 7.71 1.51 -1.94
C ASP A 60 8.02 0.62 -3.15
N TYR A 61 7.83 -0.68 -2.99
CA TYR A 61 8.11 -1.60 -4.09
C TYR A 61 7.14 -1.34 -5.25
N VAL A 62 5.86 -1.21 -4.96
CA VAL A 62 4.87 -0.99 -6.02
C VAL A 62 5.17 0.33 -6.74
N ASN A 63 5.51 1.38 -6.00
CA ASN A 63 5.82 2.65 -6.63
C ASN A 63 7.04 2.51 -7.55
N THR A 64 8.03 1.74 -7.12
CA THR A 64 9.22 1.57 -7.92
C THR A 64 8.89 0.87 -9.24
N THR A 65 7.98 -0.08 -9.24
CA THR A 65 7.65 -0.78 -10.48
C THR A 65 7.05 0.19 -11.49
N TYR A 66 6.22 1.12 -11.05
CA TYR A 66 5.64 2.05 -11.98
C TYR A 66 6.67 3.06 -12.45
N GLU A 67 7.54 3.53 -11.57
CA GLU A 67 8.54 4.46 -11.99
C GLU A 67 9.50 3.85 -12.98
N GLY A 68 9.89 2.63 -12.76
CA GLY A 68 10.81 1.99 -13.68
C GLY A 68 10.18 1.81 -15.04
N HIS A 69 8.89 1.50 -15.08
CA HIS A 69 8.28 1.28 -16.35
C HIS A 69 8.07 2.57 -17.09
N TYR A 70 7.87 3.65 -16.40
CA TYR A 70 7.66 4.86 -17.11
C TYR A 70 8.91 5.42 -17.69
N THR A 71 10.03 5.11 -17.16
CA THR A 71 11.23 5.69 -17.71
C THR A 71 11.74 4.89 -18.87
N SER A 72 11.30 3.69 -19.03
CA SER A 72 11.91 3.00 -20.10
C SER A 72 10.86 2.75 -21.08
N ASP A 73 10.69 1.90 -21.68
CA ASP A 73 9.93 1.73 -22.74
C ASP A 73 8.83 1.12 -22.45
N LYS A 74 8.64 1.07 -21.71
CA LYS A 74 8.08 1.32 -21.06
C LYS A 74 6.80 0.96 -20.97
N GLY A 75 6.20 1.27 -21.17
CA GLY A 75 4.96 0.89 -21.11
C GLY A 75 4.75 -0.52 -21.45
N ASP A 76 5.74 -1.25 -21.84
CA ASP A 76 5.56 -2.59 -22.28
C ASP A 76 4.92 -3.47 -21.26
N ASN A 77 5.28 -3.40 -20.00
CA ASN A 77 4.67 -4.27 -19.03
C ASN A 77 3.24 -3.85 -18.75
N VAL A 78 2.97 -2.58 -18.77
CA VAL A 78 1.62 -2.12 -18.56
C VAL A 78 0.77 -2.56 -19.73
N GLN A 79 1.30 -2.44 -20.94
CA GLN A 79 0.55 -2.88 -22.07
C GLN A 79 0.28 -4.35 -22.05
N THR A 80 1.22 -5.15 -21.61
CA THR A 80 1.00 -6.60 -21.58
C THR A 80 -0.13 -6.92 -20.62
N LEU A 81 -0.18 -6.29 -19.45
CA LEU A 81 -1.22 -6.58 -18.50
C LEU A 81 -2.58 -6.11 -19.04
N ASP A 82 -2.61 -5.00 -19.77
CA ASP A 82 -3.84 -4.54 -20.37
C ASP A 82 -4.34 -5.53 -21.40
N ILE A 83 -3.46 -6.14 -22.18
CA ILE A 83 -3.85 -7.12 -23.15
C ILE A 83 -4.37 -8.38 -22.46
N ILE A 84 -3.70 -8.80 -21.40
CA ILE A 84 -4.13 -9.96 -20.64
C ILE A 84 -5.52 -9.71 -20.06
N GLU A 85 -5.75 -8.49 -19.59
CA GLU A 85 -7.05 -8.18 -19.05
C GLU A 85 -8.10 -8.20 -20.15
N SER A 86 -7.76 -7.72 -21.33
CA SER A 86 -8.74 -7.64 -22.41
C SER A 86 -9.21 -8.99 -22.88
N VAL A 87 -8.43 -10.03 -22.69
CA VAL A 87 -8.86 -11.37 -23.08
C VAL A 87 -9.42 -12.15 -21.91
N GLY A 88 -9.58 -11.52 -20.76
CA GLY A 88 -10.25 -12.17 -19.65
C GLY A 88 -9.36 -12.96 -18.73
N ASP A 89 -8.04 -12.88 -18.88
CA ASP A 89 -7.15 -13.70 -18.11
C ASP A 89 -6.46 -12.99 -16.96
N ALA A 90 -6.83 -11.77 -16.64
CA ALA A 90 -6.08 -11.00 -15.64
C ALA A 90 -6.08 -11.66 -14.28
N LYS A 91 -7.20 -12.18 -13.85
CA LYS A 91 -7.27 -12.78 -12.53
C LYS A 91 -6.44 -14.06 -12.46
N SER A 92 -6.53 -14.89 -13.47
CA SER A 92 -5.77 -16.11 -13.51
C SER A 92 -4.27 -15.82 -13.57
N PHE A 93 -3.90 -14.82 -14.35
CA PHE A 93 -2.50 -14.43 -14.49
C PHE A 93 -1.95 -13.97 -13.15
N CYS A 94 -2.68 -13.10 -12.45
CA CYS A 94 -2.21 -12.59 -11.18
C CYS A 94 -2.12 -13.68 -10.13
N ARG A 95 -3.11 -14.57 -10.09
CA ARG A 95 -3.08 -15.65 -9.13
C ARG A 95 -1.90 -16.58 -9.40
N SER A 96 -1.70 -16.92 -10.65
CA SER A 96 -0.62 -17.83 -11.01
C SER A 96 0.75 -17.23 -10.71
N ASN A 97 0.90 -15.94 -10.93
CA ASN A 97 2.17 -15.30 -10.63
C ASN A 97 2.39 -15.20 -9.13
N ALA A 98 1.36 -14.95 -8.35
CA ALA A 98 1.52 -14.92 -6.91
C ALA A 98 1.97 -16.30 -6.41
N ILE A 99 1.37 -17.36 -6.93
CA ILE A 99 1.75 -18.71 -6.55
C ILE A 99 3.19 -19.00 -6.97
N LYS A 100 3.57 -18.56 -8.16
CA LYS A 100 4.91 -18.82 -8.64
C LYS A 100 5.96 -18.20 -7.72
N TYR A 101 5.75 -16.94 -7.33
CA TYR A 101 6.74 -16.28 -6.51
C TYR A 101 6.76 -16.85 -5.09
N LEU A 102 5.62 -17.26 -4.56
CA LEU A 102 5.59 -17.86 -3.25
C LEU A 102 6.25 -19.24 -3.27
N THR A 103 6.14 -19.96 -4.39
CA THR A 103 6.75 -21.27 -4.48
C THR A 103 8.28 -21.19 -4.49
N ARG A 104 8.81 -20.10 -5.05
CA ARG A 104 10.25 -20.06 -5.20
C ARG A 104 10.96 -19.12 -4.26
N TYR A 105 10.26 -18.40 -3.39
CA TYR A 105 10.86 -17.33 -2.63
C TYR A 105 12.07 -17.75 -1.82
N ASP A 106 12.12 -18.98 -1.37
CA ASP A 106 13.21 -19.46 -0.54
C ASP A 106 14.27 -20.20 -1.33
N LYS A 107 14.24 -20.17 -2.65
CA LYS A 107 15.15 -20.94 -3.44
C LYS A 107 16.16 -20.19 -4.26
N LYS A 108 15.95 -18.93 -4.50
CA LYS A 108 16.82 -18.22 -5.39
C LYS A 108 17.61 -17.08 -4.80
N GLY A 109 17.63 -16.98 -3.51
CA GLY A 109 18.41 -15.92 -2.88
C GLY A 109 17.81 -14.55 -2.98
N GLN A 110 16.54 -14.42 -3.34
CA GLN A 110 15.90 -13.14 -3.48
C GLN A 110 14.58 -13.17 -2.74
N ALA A 111 14.57 -13.66 -1.52
CA ALA A 111 13.33 -13.89 -0.78
C ALA A 111 12.50 -12.62 -0.60
N LYS A 112 13.14 -11.53 -0.21
CA LYS A 112 12.39 -10.30 0.02
C LYS A 112 11.69 -9.88 -1.26
N ARG A 113 12.39 -9.92 -2.38
CA ARG A 113 11.82 -9.46 -3.64
C ARG A 113 10.70 -10.37 -4.09
N ASP A 114 10.86 -11.69 -3.94
CA ASP A 114 9.84 -12.62 -4.40
C ASP A 114 8.58 -12.49 -3.57
N ILE A 115 8.71 -12.26 -2.26
CA ILE A 115 7.55 -12.08 -1.43
C ILE A 115 6.84 -10.78 -1.78
N LEU A 116 7.59 -9.71 -2.04
CA LEU A 116 6.97 -8.46 -2.45
C LEU A 116 6.29 -8.59 -3.80
N LYS A 117 6.87 -9.38 -4.73
CA LYS A 117 6.23 -9.58 -6.00
C LYS A 117 4.92 -10.34 -5.83
N ALA A 118 4.92 -11.36 -5.00
CA ALA A 118 3.70 -12.12 -4.76
C ALA A 118 2.62 -11.22 -4.15
N ALA A 119 3.02 -10.36 -3.22
CA ALA A 119 2.06 -9.45 -2.59
C ALA A 119 1.51 -8.46 -3.61
N HIS A 120 2.35 -7.98 -4.53
CA HIS A 120 1.90 -7.04 -5.55
C HIS A 120 0.89 -7.73 -6.47
N TYR A 121 1.14 -8.98 -6.85
CA TYR A 121 0.16 -9.69 -7.68
C TYR A 121 -1.15 -9.92 -6.91
N CYS A 122 -1.09 -10.05 -5.59
CA CYS A 122 -2.31 -10.15 -4.81
C CYS A 122 -3.08 -8.82 -4.82
N LEU A 123 -2.39 -7.68 -4.80
CA LEU A 123 -3.06 -6.40 -4.91
C LEU A 123 -3.73 -6.25 -6.27
N LEU A 124 -3.06 -6.70 -7.32
CA LEU A 124 -3.63 -6.63 -8.66
C LEU A 124 -4.84 -7.57 -8.77
N LEU A 125 -4.75 -8.74 -8.16
CA LEU A 125 -5.86 -9.67 -8.16
C LEU A 125 -7.07 -9.04 -7.44
N TYR A 126 -6.81 -8.37 -6.34
CA TYR A 126 -7.86 -7.72 -5.58
C TYR A 126 -8.58 -6.70 -6.46
N TYR A 127 -7.84 -5.97 -7.27
CA TYR A 127 -8.42 -4.99 -8.16
C TYR A 127 -9.19 -5.67 -9.30
N PHE A 128 -8.59 -6.65 -9.96
CA PHE A 128 -9.26 -7.28 -11.10
C PHE A 128 -10.49 -8.08 -10.67
N ASP A 129 -10.52 -8.51 -9.41
CA ASP A 129 -11.68 -9.23 -8.91
C ASP A 129 -12.77 -8.24 -8.43
N GLY A 130 -12.57 -6.96 -8.63
CA GLY A 130 -13.62 -5.96 -8.45
C GLY A 130 -13.73 -5.34 -7.09
N HIS A 131 -12.81 -5.60 -6.19
CA HIS A 131 -12.99 -5.15 -4.82
C HIS A 131 -12.67 -3.68 -4.59
N THR A 132 -11.95 -3.04 -5.50
CA THR A 132 -11.67 -1.64 -5.33
C THR A 132 -12.71 -0.75 -5.96
N ASN A 133 -13.68 -1.35 -6.63
CA ASN A 133 -14.69 -0.57 -7.29
C ASN A 133 -15.94 -0.51 -6.49
N THR A 134 -15.84 -0.32 -5.24
CA THR A 134 -16.99 -0.34 -4.49
C THR A 134 -17.45 1.00 -4.36
N ASN A 135 -18.46 1.34 -4.67
CA ASN A 135 -18.92 2.57 -4.42
C ASN A 135 -20.25 2.53 -4.15
#